data_e0782a99f74fe5d11cfd24d4cbbbda43
#
_entry.id   e0782a99f74fe5d11cfd24d4cbbbda43
#
_cell.length_a   1.000
_cell.length_b   1.000
_cell.length_c   1.000
_cell.angle_alpha   90.00
_cell.angle_beta   90.00
_cell.angle_gamma   90.00
#
_symmetry.space_group_name_H-M   'P 1'
#
loop_
_entity.id
_entity.type
_entity.pdbx_description
1 polymer ?
#
loop_
_entity_poly.entity_id
_entity_poly.type
_entity_poly.pdbx_seq_one_letter_code
_entity_poly.pdbx_strand_id
1 'polypeptide(L)'
;MARNIGSRYTAHQILGRGSAGTVWLGVGPEGPVAIKLLREDLASDQELVGRFVQERAALLKLDHPHIVGVRDLVVDGNDLALVMNLVRGTDLRTRLDRERRLAPEAAVAIIADVADGLAAAHAAGVVHRDVKPENILLDMEGPLGPGGSHPALLTDFGVAKLIDTPRRTKATKIIGTPDYLAPEIVEGLPPRAAVDIYALATVLYELLAGFTPFGGGHPGAVLRRHVTETVVPLPGIPEELWQLLVQCLAKAPASRLRASELAAGLREQLPHLAGIPPLDVDEPDTEPEPQPYDEQQYTPNPDEPRRRGAVPLVPGASPDSNRDTHTSMRVPAPDELSGGPRGTARAPRAPGQPRPGSARNKSAAIRKRRITLGAVAIVLCAAVGVGGWLALSGNDADATPQDSGSSAPAVP
;
A
#
# COMPACT_ATOMS: atom_id res chain seq x y z
N MET A 1 -10.67 -25.55 9.58
CA MET A 1 -10.14 -26.58 8.68
C MET A 1 -8.68 -26.29 8.44
N ALA A 2 -7.80 -27.28 8.49
CA ALA A 2 -6.39 -27.09 8.15
C ALA A 2 -6.24 -26.87 6.63
N ARG A 3 -5.33 -25.97 6.23
CA ARG A 3 -5.01 -25.67 4.83
C ARG A 3 -3.52 -25.84 4.62
N ASN A 4 -3.13 -26.61 3.61
CA ASN A 4 -1.73 -26.72 3.21
C ASN A 4 -1.31 -25.47 2.44
N ILE A 5 -0.11 -24.99 2.70
CA ILE A 5 0.53 -23.86 2.06
C ILE A 5 1.88 -24.34 1.50
N GLY A 6 1.93 -24.56 0.22
CA GLY A 6 3.02 -25.30 -0.40
C GLY A 6 3.14 -26.71 0.18
N SER A 7 4.34 -27.30 0.09
CA SER A 7 4.64 -28.66 0.56
C SER A 7 5.12 -28.73 2.02
N ARG A 8 5.41 -27.58 2.67
CA ARG A 8 6.14 -27.54 3.96
C ARG A 8 5.33 -26.97 5.12
N TYR A 9 4.23 -26.27 4.87
CA TYR A 9 3.50 -25.55 5.89
C TYR A 9 2.02 -25.94 5.92
N THR A 10 1.45 -25.95 7.12
CA THR A 10 0.02 -26.19 7.31
C THR A 10 -0.56 -25.11 8.19
N ALA A 11 -1.53 -24.36 7.66
CA ALA A 11 -2.28 -23.34 8.39
C ALA A 11 -3.47 -23.95 9.11
N HIS A 12 -3.67 -23.63 10.40
CA HIS A 12 -4.68 -24.24 11.25
C HIS A 12 -5.75 -23.27 11.72
N GLN A 13 -5.35 -22.08 12.18
CA GLN A 13 -6.25 -21.11 12.82
C GLN A 13 -5.95 -19.72 12.29
N ILE A 14 -6.99 -18.91 12.07
CA ILE A 14 -6.84 -17.49 11.72
C ILE A 14 -6.46 -16.72 13.00
N LEU A 15 -5.35 -15.98 12.93
CA LEU A 15 -4.91 -15.04 13.95
C LEU A 15 -5.47 -13.64 13.70
N GLY A 16 -5.57 -13.21 12.41
CA GLY A 16 -6.07 -11.89 12.05
C GLY A 16 -6.39 -11.76 10.57
N ARG A 17 -7.16 -10.72 10.23
CA ARG A 17 -7.50 -10.35 8.85
C ARG A 17 -7.17 -8.90 8.63
N GLY A 18 -6.45 -8.60 7.56
CA GLY A 18 -6.06 -7.23 7.18
C GLY A 18 -6.35 -6.94 5.71
N SER A 19 -6.08 -5.72 5.29
CA SER A 19 -6.29 -5.26 3.91
C SER A 19 -5.46 -6.05 2.89
N ALA A 20 -4.26 -6.49 3.26
CA ALA A 20 -3.34 -7.22 2.39
C ALA A 20 -3.58 -8.74 2.37
N GLY A 21 -4.33 -9.30 3.33
CA GLY A 21 -4.56 -10.74 3.43
C GLY A 21 -4.96 -11.22 4.81
N THR A 22 -4.83 -12.52 5.03
CA THR A 22 -5.19 -13.18 6.30
C THR A 22 -3.95 -13.80 6.93
N VAL A 23 -3.73 -13.56 8.23
CA VAL A 23 -2.65 -14.15 9.01
C VAL A 23 -3.19 -15.40 9.72
N TRP A 24 -2.46 -16.50 9.59
CA TRP A 24 -2.79 -17.80 10.17
C TRP A 24 -1.73 -18.25 11.15
N LEU A 25 -2.14 -18.91 12.22
CA LEU A 25 -1.29 -19.81 12.98
C LEU A 25 -1.09 -21.08 12.16
N GLY A 26 0.14 -21.47 11.95
CA GLY A 26 0.51 -22.67 11.22
C GLY A 26 1.67 -23.42 11.87
N VAL A 27 2.00 -24.55 11.23
CA VAL A 27 3.15 -25.37 11.59
C VAL A 27 4.00 -25.58 10.35
N GLY A 28 5.30 -25.42 10.51
CA GLY A 28 6.33 -25.70 9.52
C GLY A 28 7.33 -26.75 10.04
N PRO A 29 8.41 -27.03 9.27
CA PRO A 29 9.43 -28.02 9.65
C PRO A 29 10.11 -27.73 11.00
N GLU A 30 10.24 -26.44 11.35
CA GLU A 30 10.91 -25.99 12.57
C GLU A 30 9.95 -25.62 13.71
N GLY A 31 8.67 -25.98 13.60
CA GLY A 31 7.66 -25.73 14.62
C GLY A 31 6.62 -24.66 14.22
N PRO A 32 5.97 -24.00 15.20
CA PRO A 32 4.90 -23.06 14.96
C PRO A 32 5.39 -21.80 14.24
N VAL A 33 4.55 -21.29 13.32
CA VAL A 33 4.81 -20.13 12.48
C VAL A 33 3.56 -19.27 12.34
N ALA A 34 3.74 -18.00 12.03
CA ALA A 34 2.71 -17.12 11.50
C ALA A 34 2.78 -17.15 9.96
N ILE A 35 1.66 -17.37 9.29
CA ILE A 35 1.56 -17.44 7.83
C ILE A 35 0.63 -16.35 7.35
N LYS A 36 1.15 -15.33 6.69
CA LYS A 36 0.36 -14.30 6.04
C LYS A 36 0.07 -14.71 4.60
N LEU A 37 -1.17 -15.13 4.36
CA LEU A 37 -1.67 -15.44 3.03
C LEU A 37 -2.21 -14.18 2.38
N LEU A 38 -1.60 -13.77 1.28
CA LEU A 38 -2.02 -12.58 0.55
C LEU A 38 -3.33 -12.85 -0.20
N ARG A 39 -4.05 -11.77 -0.53
CA ARG A 39 -5.31 -11.85 -1.27
C ARG A 39 -5.06 -12.37 -2.69
N GLU A 40 -6.03 -13.12 -3.24
CA GLU A 40 -5.94 -13.73 -4.57
C GLU A 40 -5.75 -12.72 -5.70
N ASP A 41 -6.33 -11.51 -5.59
CA ASP A 41 -6.15 -10.44 -6.58
C ASP A 41 -4.70 -9.94 -6.63
N LEU A 42 -3.98 -9.99 -5.50
CA LEU A 42 -2.55 -9.66 -5.40
C LEU A 42 -1.68 -10.82 -5.89
N ALA A 43 -2.05 -12.05 -5.56
CA ALA A 43 -1.34 -13.25 -5.99
C ALA A 43 -1.45 -13.52 -7.50
N SER A 44 -2.50 -13.03 -8.14
CA SER A 44 -2.72 -13.15 -9.60
C SER A 44 -1.96 -12.13 -10.45
N ASP A 45 -1.37 -11.10 -9.84
CA ASP A 45 -0.59 -10.07 -10.52
C ASP A 45 0.87 -10.53 -10.68
N GLN A 46 1.24 -11.02 -11.88
CA GLN A 46 2.59 -11.54 -12.16
C GLN A 46 3.71 -10.52 -11.93
N GLU A 47 3.46 -9.22 -12.18
CA GLU A 47 4.45 -8.17 -11.94
C GLU A 47 4.68 -7.99 -10.43
N LEU A 48 3.62 -8.07 -9.65
CA LEU A 48 3.64 -8.01 -8.20
C LEU A 48 4.37 -9.23 -7.61
N VAL A 49 4.05 -10.44 -8.05
CA VAL A 49 4.74 -11.67 -7.65
C VAL A 49 6.23 -11.59 -7.99
N GLY A 50 6.58 -11.11 -9.18
CA GLY A 50 7.98 -10.94 -9.59
C GLY A 50 8.76 -10.00 -8.66
N ARG A 51 8.19 -8.86 -8.26
CA ARG A 51 8.79 -7.93 -7.28
C ARG A 51 8.92 -8.56 -5.90
N PHE A 52 7.89 -9.28 -5.46
CA PHE A 52 7.90 -9.98 -4.18
C PHE A 52 9.04 -11.00 -4.11
N VAL A 53 9.25 -11.77 -5.18
CA VAL A 53 10.38 -12.71 -5.27
C VAL A 53 11.73 -12.00 -5.30
N GLN A 54 11.85 -10.84 -5.96
CA GLN A 54 13.09 -10.06 -6.00
C GLN A 54 13.46 -9.51 -4.61
N GLU A 55 12.49 -9.05 -3.83
CA GLU A 55 12.72 -8.49 -2.49
C GLU A 55 12.90 -9.57 -1.41
N ARG A 56 12.56 -10.82 -1.72
CA ARG A 56 12.72 -11.98 -0.83
C ARG A 56 14.10 -12.04 -0.17
N ALA A 57 15.15 -11.87 -0.95
CA ALA A 57 16.51 -12.01 -0.45
C ALA A 57 16.89 -10.97 0.62
N ALA A 58 16.32 -9.76 0.54
CA ALA A 58 16.52 -8.72 1.53
C ALA A 58 15.72 -9.01 2.80
N LEU A 59 14.45 -9.43 2.66
CA LEU A 59 13.58 -9.72 3.80
C LEU A 59 14.06 -10.94 4.61
N LEU A 60 14.52 -12.01 3.94
CA LEU A 60 15.07 -13.22 4.60
C LEU A 60 16.40 -12.97 5.33
N LYS A 61 17.11 -11.87 5.02
CA LYS A 61 18.37 -11.50 5.68
C LYS A 61 18.17 -10.52 6.84
N LEU A 62 16.96 -9.99 7.01
CA LEU A 62 16.65 -9.11 8.14
C LEU A 62 16.51 -9.98 9.41
N ASP A 63 17.59 -10.01 10.18
CA ASP A 63 17.65 -10.65 11.50
C ASP A 63 17.96 -9.60 12.56
N HIS A 64 16.95 -9.24 13.36
CA HIS A 64 17.05 -8.22 14.39
C HIS A 64 16.02 -8.47 15.49
N PRO A 65 16.33 -8.27 16.79
CA PRO A 65 15.40 -8.54 17.89
C PRO A 65 14.10 -7.75 17.83
N HIS A 66 14.07 -6.59 17.17
CA HIS A 66 12.90 -5.74 17.00
C HIS A 66 12.28 -5.83 15.60
N ILE A 67 12.54 -6.92 14.87
CA ILE A 67 11.91 -7.24 13.57
C ILE A 67 11.37 -8.67 13.64
N VAL A 68 10.13 -8.86 13.20
CA VAL A 68 9.59 -10.21 13.02
C VAL A 68 10.30 -10.90 11.87
N GLY A 69 11.12 -11.90 12.18
CA GLY A 69 11.92 -12.63 11.19
C GLY A 69 11.04 -13.34 10.14
N VAL A 70 11.37 -13.16 8.87
CA VAL A 70 10.76 -13.87 7.75
C VAL A 70 11.52 -15.19 7.55
N ARG A 71 10.83 -16.33 7.65
CA ARG A 71 11.40 -17.68 7.47
C ARG A 71 11.37 -18.12 6.02
N ASP A 72 10.28 -17.81 5.33
CA ASP A 72 10.07 -18.29 3.96
C ASP A 72 9.05 -17.47 3.20
N LEU A 73 9.11 -17.64 1.90
CA LEU A 73 8.19 -17.08 0.93
C LEU A 73 7.69 -18.21 0.05
N VAL A 74 6.41 -18.53 0.14
CA VAL A 74 5.78 -19.61 -0.60
C VAL A 74 4.96 -19.04 -1.73
N VAL A 75 5.25 -19.52 -2.95
CA VAL A 75 4.45 -19.28 -4.16
C VAL A 75 3.98 -20.65 -4.63
N ASP A 76 2.69 -20.94 -4.51
CA ASP A 76 2.10 -22.23 -4.89
C ASP A 76 0.76 -21.99 -5.57
N GLY A 77 0.71 -22.17 -6.90
CA GLY A 77 -0.47 -21.86 -7.70
C GLY A 77 -0.91 -20.40 -7.52
N ASN A 78 -2.10 -20.20 -6.96
CA ASN A 78 -2.65 -18.87 -6.65
C ASN A 78 -2.35 -18.42 -5.20
N ASP A 79 -1.60 -19.21 -4.44
CA ASP A 79 -1.23 -18.88 -3.07
C ASP A 79 0.11 -18.16 -3.02
N LEU A 80 0.08 -16.97 -2.49
CA LEU A 80 1.28 -16.18 -2.18
C LEU A 80 1.30 -15.98 -0.67
N ALA A 81 2.26 -16.63 0.01
CA ALA A 81 2.32 -16.62 1.47
C ALA A 81 3.69 -16.20 1.99
N LEU A 82 3.67 -15.36 3.02
CA LEU A 82 4.83 -14.98 3.82
C LEU A 82 4.80 -15.78 5.13
N VAL A 83 5.84 -16.57 5.36
CA VAL A 83 6.00 -17.37 6.60
C VAL A 83 6.95 -16.63 7.51
N MET A 84 6.53 -16.37 8.74
CA MET A 84 7.23 -15.53 9.71
C MET A 84 7.35 -16.25 11.06
N ASN A 85 8.25 -15.75 11.90
CA ASN A 85 8.30 -16.14 13.31
C ASN A 85 6.95 -15.85 13.97
N LEU A 86 6.49 -16.75 14.80
CA LEU A 86 5.31 -16.54 15.61
C LEU A 86 5.70 -15.73 16.86
N VAL A 87 5.17 -14.51 16.95
CA VAL A 87 5.26 -13.69 18.16
C VAL A 87 4.06 -13.99 19.05
N ARG A 88 4.31 -14.31 20.32
CA ARG A 88 3.24 -14.62 21.28
C ARG A 88 2.86 -13.36 22.04
N GLY A 89 1.90 -12.65 21.52
CA GLY A 89 1.49 -11.37 22.08
C GLY A 89 0.32 -10.74 21.35
N THR A 90 0.26 -9.43 21.40
CA THR A 90 -0.78 -8.62 20.77
C THR A 90 -0.13 -7.51 19.94
N ASP A 91 -0.87 -6.93 19.00
CA ASP A 91 -0.44 -5.72 18.31
C ASP A 91 -0.66 -4.47 19.20
N LEU A 92 0.08 -3.41 18.86
CA LEU A 92 0.06 -2.15 19.62
C LEU A 92 -1.29 -1.42 19.49
N ARG A 93 -2.03 -1.60 18.38
CA ARG A 93 -3.38 -1.06 18.21
C ARG A 93 -4.33 -1.62 19.26
N THR A 94 -4.34 -2.94 19.42
CA THR A 94 -5.17 -3.63 20.43
C THR A 94 -4.86 -3.14 21.84
N ARG A 95 -3.57 -2.88 22.15
CA ARG A 95 -3.18 -2.29 23.43
C ARG A 95 -3.69 -0.85 23.59
N LEU A 96 -3.53 -0.02 22.55
CA LEU A 96 -3.95 1.37 22.55
C LEU A 96 -5.48 1.52 22.65
N ASP A 97 -6.24 0.66 21.98
CA ASP A 97 -7.71 0.64 22.07
C ASP A 97 -8.19 0.33 23.51
N ARG A 98 -7.45 -0.50 24.26
CA ARG A 98 -7.75 -0.85 25.63
C ARG A 98 -7.34 0.25 26.63
N GLU A 99 -6.12 0.80 26.47
CA GLU A 99 -5.50 1.71 27.43
C GLU A 99 -5.70 3.19 27.04
N ARG A 100 -6.13 3.45 25.79
CA ARG A 100 -6.31 4.76 25.15
C ARG A 100 -5.00 5.55 24.98
N ARG A 101 -4.16 5.59 25.98
CA ARG A 101 -2.84 6.22 25.97
C ARG A 101 -1.90 5.49 26.93
N LEU A 102 -0.62 5.60 26.69
CA LEU A 102 0.41 4.96 27.50
C LEU A 102 1.16 5.97 28.34
N ALA A 103 1.72 5.52 29.45
CA ALA A 103 2.71 6.32 30.19
C ALA A 103 3.90 6.63 29.27
N PRO A 104 4.46 7.87 29.32
CA PRO A 104 5.53 8.31 28.43
C PRO A 104 6.74 7.37 28.40
N GLU A 105 7.15 6.83 29.54
CA GLU A 105 8.26 5.87 29.63
C GLU A 105 7.99 4.60 28.80
N ALA A 106 6.81 4.01 28.92
CA ALA A 106 6.43 2.81 28.15
C ALA A 106 6.29 3.12 26.65
N ALA A 107 5.69 4.26 26.31
CA ALA A 107 5.52 4.68 24.92
C ALA A 107 6.89 4.86 24.23
N VAL A 108 7.80 5.59 24.89
CA VAL A 108 9.14 5.86 24.37
C VAL A 108 9.98 4.59 24.25
N ALA A 109 9.89 3.66 25.22
CA ALA A 109 10.59 2.38 25.15
C ALA A 109 10.16 1.55 23.94
N ILE A 110 8.85 1.41 23.71
CA ILE A 110 8.28 0.69 22.56
C ILE A 110 8.77 1.32 21.23
N ILE A 111 8.72 2.64 21.12
CA ILE A 111 9.11 3.33 19.89
C ILE A 111 10.63 3.30 19.68
N ALA A 112 11.44 3.31 20.74
CA ALA A 112 12.88 3.12 20.63
C ALA A 112 13.26 1.73 20.07
N ASP A 113 12.57 0.68 20.50
CA ASP A 113 12.73 -0.67 19.96
C ASP A 113 12.41 -0.73 18.46
N VAL A 114 11.27 -0.16 18.06
CA VAL A 114 10.86 -0.11 16.65
C VAL A 114 11.83 0.73 15.82
N ALA A 115 12.35 1.84 16.36
CA ALA A 115 13.34 2.68 15.70
C ALA A 115 14.67 1.92 15.44
N ASP A 116 15.10 1.05 16.35
CA ASP A 116 16.25 0.17 16.12
C ASP A 116 15.99 -0.85 15.02
N GLY A 117 14.81 -1.48 15.04
CA GLY A 117 14.40 -2.37 13.95
C GLY A 117 14.40 -1.65 12.59
N LEU A 118 13.88 -0.43 12.52
CA LEU A 118 13.92 0.39 11.31
C LEU A 118 15.36 0.76 10.92
N ALA A 119 16.25 1.03 11.88
CA ALA A 119 17.65 1.34 11.59
C ALA A 119 18.35 0.16 10.90
N ALA A 120 18.13 -1.07 11.37
CA ALA A 120 18.63 -2.29 10.74
C ALA A 120 18.05 -2.50 9.33
N ALA A 121 16.75 -2.31 9.16
CA ALA A 121 16.09 -2.42 7.86
C ALA A 121 16.59 -1.38 6.86
N HIS A 122 16.70 -0.10 7.26
CA HIS A 122 17.20 0.98 6.42
C HIS A 122 18.69 0.75 6.02
N ALA A 123 19.52 0.22 6.93
CA ALA A 123 20.90 -0.16 6.61
C ALA A 123 20.97 -1.29 5.57
N ALA A 124 19.98 -2.20 5.57
CA ALA A 124 19.84 -3.24 4.55
C ALA A 124 19.16 -2.75 3.25
N GLY A 125 18.84 -1.46 3.15
CA GLY A 125 18.17 -0.86 1.98
C GLY A 125 16.66 -1.12 1.92
N VAL A 126 16.06 -1.61 3.02
CA VAL A 126 14.62 -1.89 3.10
C VAL A 126 13.91 -0.74 3.79
N VAL A 127 12.89 -0.19 3.16
CA VAL A 127 11.98 0.82 3.70
C VAL A 127 10.64 0.16 3.98
N HIS A 128 10.08 0.35 5.18
CA HIS A 128 8.86 -0.34 5.62
C HIS A 128 7.60 0.18 4.93
N ARG A 129 7.38 1.51 4.89
CA ARG A 129 6.31 2.26 4.20
C ARG A 129 4.89 2.14 4.78
N ASP A 130 4.68 1.31 5.79
CA ASP A 130 3.38 1.12 6.45
C ASP A 130 3.57 0.97 7.96
N VAL A 131 4.35 1.89 8.58
CA VAL A 131 4.52 1.92 10.04
C VAL A 131 3.26 2.46 10.68
N LYS A 132 2.64 1.64 11.54
CA LYS A 132 1.41 1.95 12.28
C LYS A 132 1.24 0.97 13.44
N PRO A 133 0.39 1.25 14.43
CA PRO A 133 0.23 0.40 15.61
C PRO A 133 -0.14 -1.06 15.29
N GLU A 134 -0.91 -1.32 14.23
CA GLU A 134 -1.31 -2.68 13.82
C GLU A 134 -0.12 -3.52 13.35
N ASN A 135 0.97 -2.88 12.90
CA ASN A 135 2.17 -3.54 12.40
C ASN A 135 3.31 -3.59 13.45
N ILE A 136 3.04 -3.24 14.70
CA ILE A 136 3.96 -3.33 15.83
C ILE A 136 3.40 -4.38 16.79
N LEU A 137 4.12 -5.51 16.93
CA LEU A 137 3.75 -6.59 17.84
C LEU A 137 4.49 -6.42 19.17
N LEU A 138 3.81 -6.70 20.26
CA LEU A 138 4.36 -6.71 21.62
C LEU A 138 4.56 -8.17 22.05
N ASP A 139 5.79 -8.57 22.32
CA ASP A 139 6.11 -9.92 22.78
C ASP A 139 5.82 -10.06 24.27
N MET A 140 4.70 -10.71 24.59
CA MET A 140 4.24 -10.90 25.96
C MET A 140 5.04 -11.96 26.74
N GLU A 141 5.88 -12.75 26.06
CA GLU A 141 6.79 -13.73 26.69
C GLU A 141 8.18 -13.14 26.96
N GLY A 142 8.52 -11.98 26.33
CA GLY A 142 9.76 -11.28 26.55
C GLY A 142 9.84 -10.57 27.91
N PRO A 143 11.06 -10.21 28.38
CA PRO A 143 11.24 -9.48 29.64
C PRO A 143 10.63 -8.09 29.57
N LEU A 144 10.04 -7.61 30.66
CA LEU A 144 9.54 -6.26 30.74
C LEU A 144 10.68 -5.25 30.75
N GLY A 145 10.54 -4.22 29.94
CA GLY A 145 11.42 -3.07 29.84
C GLY A 145 10.96 -1.87 30.67
N PRO A 146 11.49 -0.66 30.35
CA PRO A 146 11.13 0.58 31.02
C PRO A 146 9.62 0.84 30.97
N GLY A 147 9.07 1.39 32.06
CA GLY A 147 7.63 1.63 32.19
C GLY A 147 6.74 0.39 32.11
N GLY A 148 7.30 -0.82 32.29
CA GLY A 148 6.56 -2.08 32.11
C GLY A 148 6.22 -2.38 30.66
N SER A 149 6.98 -1.87 29.70
CA SER A 149 6.82 -2.14 28.28
C SER A 149 7.24 -3.57 27.95
N HIS A 150 6.50 -4.23 27.04
CA HIS A 150 6.94 -5.45 26.40
C HIS A 150 7.84 -5.13 25.23
N PRO A 151 8.81 -6.00 24.86
CA PRO A 151 9.63 -5.84 23.66
C PRO A 151 8.75 -5.65 22.43
N ALA A 152 9.06 -4.64 21.61
CA ALA A 152 8.30 -4.34 20.41
C ALA A 152 9.01 -4.86 19.17
N LEU A 153 8.26 -5.51 18.27
CA LEU A 153 8.75 -6.04 17.00
C LEU A 153 7.93 -5.51 15.84
N LEU A 154 8.60 -4.98 14.83
CA LEU A 154 7.97 -4.51 13.61
C LEU A 154 7.73 -5.68 12.65
N THR A 155 6.50 -5.77 12.12
CA THR A 155 6.08 -6.82 11.17
C THR A 155 5.62 -6.22 9.85
N ASP A 156 5.35 -7.07 8.86
CA ASP A 156 4.74 -6.69 7.57
C ASP A 156 5.62 -5.83 6.65
N PHE A 157 6.94 -5.98 6.74
CA PHE A 157 7.88 -5.35 5.82
C PHE A 157 7.58 -5.65 4.35
N GLY A 158 7.57 -4.61 3.52
CA GLY A 158 7.53 -4.74 2.05
C GLY A 158 6.17 -5.14 1.45
N VAL A 159 5.16 -5.55 2.25
CA VAL A 159 3.84 -5.91 1.72
C VAL A 159 3.14 -4.69 1.11
N ALA A 160 3.28 -3.51 1.72
CA ALA A 160 2.71 -2.26 1.20
C ALA A 160 3.33 -1.87 -0.15
N LYS A 161 4.63 -2.10 -0.35
CA LYS A 161 5.34 -1.83 -1.62
C LYS A 161 4.80 -2.65 -2.80
N LEU A 162 4.26 -3.82 -2.51
CA LEU A 162 3.69 -4.70 -3.51
C LEU A 162 2.32 -4.19 -4.01
N ILE A 163 1.58 -3.50 -3.14
CA ILE A 163 0.24 -2.99 -3.44
C ILE A 163 0.33 -1.62 -4.13
N ASP A 164 1.35 -0.81 -3.83
CA ASP A 164 1.56 0.55 -4.34
C ASP A 164 2.24 0.58 -5.71
N THR A 165 1.76 -0.19 -6.66
CA THR A 165 2.12 0.09 -8.06
C THR A 165 1.40 1.36 -8.50
N PRO A 166 2.10 2.38 -9.05
CA PRO A 166 1.44 3.52 -9.65
C PRO A 166 0.71 3.06 -10.92
N ARG A 167 -0.44 2.43 -10.78
CA ARG A 167 -1.41 2.41 -11.88
C ARG A 167 -1.85 3.87 -12.03
N ARG A 168 -1.44 4.48 -13.14
CA ARG A 168 -1.93 5.78 -13.65
C ARG A 168 -3.44 5.71 -13.87
N THR A 169 -4.22 5.59 -12.83
CA THR A 169 -5.67 5.67 -12.86
C THR A 169 -6.09 6.75 -11.89
N LYS A 170 -6.68 7.76 -12.48
CA LYS A 170 -7.31 8.94 -11.90
C LYS A 170 -8.04 8.61 -10.59
N ALA A 171 -7.90 9.55 -9.63
CA ALA A 171 -8.49 9.52 -8.31
C ALA A 171 -8.04 8.31 -7.47
N THR A 172 -6.92 8.50 -6.83
CA THR A 172 -6.32 7.61 -5.85
C THR A 172 -7.35 7.25 -4.79
N LYS A 173 -7.93 6.06 -4.86
CA LYS A 173 -8.44 5.44 -3.64
C LYS A 173 -7.22 5.22 -2.77
N ILE A 174 -6.98 6.12 -1.83
CA ILE A 174 -6.04 5.89 -0.74
C ILE A 174 -6.62 4.73 0.05
N ILE A 175 -6.06 3.52 -0.19
CA ILE A 175 -6.45 2.30 0.52
C ILE A 175 -5.57 2.27 1.76
N GLY A 176 -6.14 2.61 2.91
CA GLY A 176 -5.44 2.60 4.20
C GLY A 176 -5.88 3.76 5.10
N THR A 177 -5.42 3.74 6.34
CA THR A 177 -5.65 4.81 7.31
C THR A 177 -4.69 5.96 6.96
N PRO A 178 -5.18 7.16 6.59
CA PRO A 178 -4.34 8.27 6.15
C PRO A 178 -3.51 8.89 7.27
N ASP A 179 -3.81 8.54 8.52
CA ASP A 179 -3.30 9.21 9.74
C ASP A 179 -1.78 9.12 9.93
N TYR A 180 -1.11 8.15 9.28
CA TYR A 180 0.35 7.94 9.41
C TYR A 180 1.12 8.29 8.13
N LEU A 181 0.44 8.82 7.11
CA LEU A 181 1.07 9.10 5.82
C LEU A 181 1.99 10.33 5.91
N ALA A 182 3.23 10.16 5.47
CA ALA A 182 4.17 11.28 5.37
C ALA A 182 3.75 12.25 4.25
N PRO A 183 3.97 13.59 4.43
CA PRO A 183 3.55 14.61 3.48
C PRO A 183 4.03 14.35 2.05
N GLU A 184 5.27 13.92 1.86
CA GLU A 184 5.84 13.61 0.55
C GLU A 184 5.11 12.47 -0.17
N ILE A 185 4.49 11.53 0.56
CA ILE A 185 3.68 10.47 -0.05
C ILE A 185 2.35 11.03 -0.53
N VAL A 186 1.74 11.94 0.23
CA VAL A 186 0.54 12.67 -0.18
C VAL A 186 0.79 13.48 -1.46
N GLU A 187 1.99 14.07 -1.59
CA GLU A 187 2.45 14.81 -2.76
C GLU A 187 2.87 13.90 -3.94
N GLY A 188 2.84 12.57 -3.76
CA GLY A 188 3.18 11.61 -4.81
C GLY A 188 4.68 11.43 -5.06
N LEU A 189 5.53 11.83 -4.12
CA LEU A 189 6.97 11.64 -4.20
C LEU A 189 7.36 10.19 -3.84
N PRO A 190 8.48 9.68 -4.37
CA PRO A 190 8.91 8.32 -4.08
C PRO A 190 9.29 8.13 -2.61
N PRO A 191 8.79 7.07 -1.94
CA PRO A 191 9.08 6.81 -0.53
C PRO A 191 10.55 6.50 -0.29
N ARG A 192 11.12 7.13 0.75
CA ARG A 192 12.48 6.89 1.26
C ARG A 192 12.40 6.56 2.76
N ALA A 193 13.51 6.20 3.39
CA ALA A 193 13.58 5.88 4.82
C ALA A 193 12.89 6.91 5.74
N ALA A 194 12.92 8.18 5.38
CA ALA A 194 12.30 9.27 6.13
C ALA A 194 10.76 9.15 6.28
N VAL A 195 10.06 8.39 5.41
CA VAL A 195 8.61 8.18 5.54
C VAL A 195 8.30 7.34 6.78
N ASP A 196 9.15 6.35 7.10
CA ASP A 196 8.98 5.49 8.25
C ASP A 196 9.19 6.26 9.57
N ILE A 197 10.11 7.24 9.56
CA ILE A 197 10.40 8.09 10.72
C ILE A 197 9.19 8.99 11.04
N TYR A 198 8.60 9.60 10.01
CA TYR A 198 7.40 10.41 10.16
C TYR A 198 6.22 9.57 10.72
N ALA A 199 5.99 8.40 10.15
CA ALA A 199 4.95 7.50 10.60
C ALA A 199 5.19 7.02 12.05
N LEU A 200 6.44 6.68 12.40
CA LEU A 200 6.80 6.27 13.76
C LEU A 200 6.62 7.39 14.78
N ALA A 201 6.96 8.62 14.42
CA ALA A 201 6.70 9.79 15.28
C ALA A 201 5.19 10.06 15.44
N THR A 202 4.40 9.83 14.40
CA THR A 202 2.93 9.90 14.48
C THR A 202 2.38 8.84 15.46
N VAL A 203 2.92 7.62 15.42
CA VAL A 203 2.58 6.56 16.39
C VAL A 203 2.97 6.99 17.80
N LEU A 204 4.19 7.55 18.03
CA LEU A 204 4.60 8.03 19.34
C LEU A 204 3.65 9.10 19.87
N TYR A 205 3.29 10.07 19.03
CA TYR A 205 2.31 11.10 19.42
C TYR A 205 0.99 10.46 19.86
N GLU A 206 0.47 9.51 19.08
CA GLU A 206 -0.78 8.81 19.40
C GLU A 206 -0.69 8.02 20.70
N LEU A 207 0.43 7.33 20.97
CA LEU A 207 0.64 6.61 22.24
C LEU A 207 0.60 7.54 23.45
N LEU A 208 1.10 8.76 23.30
CA LEU A 208 1.14 9.78 24.36
C LEU A 208 -0.20 10.49 24.54
N ALA A 209 -0.82 10.90 23.43
CA ALA A 209 -2.04 11.72 23.43
C ALA A 209 -3.34 10.91 23.47
N GLY A 210 -3.33 9.69 22.88
CA GLY A 210 -4.53 8.87 22.65
C GLY A 210 -5.25 9.15 21.34
N PHE A 211 -4.71 10.06 20.52
CA PHE A 211 -5.20 10.41 19.18
C PHE A 211 -4.02 10.82 18.29
N THR A 212 -4.19 10.71 16.97
CA THR A 212 -3.15 11.10 16.00
C THR A 212 -3.09 12.62 15.82
N PRO A 213 -1.90 13.21 15.55
CA PRO A 213 -1.73 14.67 15.53
C PRO A 213 -2.56 15.39 14.45
N PHE A 214 -2.96 14.69 13.41
CA PHE A 214 -3.69 15.23 12.26
C PHE A 214 -4.96 14.44 11.94
N GLY A 215 -5.39 13.53 12.82
CA GLY A 215 -6.54 12.66 12.66
C GLY A 215 -7.89 13.38 12.74
N GLY A 216 -8.95 12.60 12.62
CA GLY A 216 -10.34 13.07 12.69
C GLY A 216 -10.91 13.68 11.41
N GLY A 217 -12.21 13.50 11.19
CA GLY A 217 -12.93 14.03 10.04
C GLY A 217 -12.68 13.26 8.74
N HIS A 218 -12.92 13.92 7.61
CA HIS A 218 -12.82 13.31 6.29
C HIS A 218 -11.36 12.98 5.91
N PRO A 219 -11.06 11.80 5.31
CA PRO A 219 -9.71 11.40 4.94
C PRO A 219 -8.94 12.44 4.13
N GLY A 220 -9.59 13.16 3.23
CA GLY A 220 -8.96 14.24 2.45
C GLY A 220 -8.52 15.43 3.30
N ALA A 221 -9.23 15.73 4.40
CA ALA A 221 -8.83 16.78 5.35
C ALA A 221 -7.60 16.33 6.16
N VAL A 222 -7.57 15.06 6.60
CA VAL A 222 -6.40 14.46 7.27
C VAL A 222 -5.16 14.57 6.38
N LEU A 223 -5.24 14.16 5.13
CA LEU A 223 -4.14 14.27 4.17
C LEU A 223 -3.64 15.71 3.99
N ARG A 224 -4.57 16.66 3.88
CA ARG A 224 -4.23 18.08 3.79
C ARG A 224 -3.48 18.54 5.03
N ARG A 225 -3.96 18.19 6.23
CA ARG A 225 -3.32 18.55 7.50
C ARG A 225 -1.89 18.00 7.60
N HIS A 226 -1.63 16.78 7.15
CA HIS A 226 -0.27 16.23 7.07
C HIS A 226 0.68 17.09 6.24
N VAL A 227 0.20 17.76 5.19
CA VAL A 227 1.01 18.64 4.34
C VAL A 227 1.12 20.05 4.93
N THR A 228 0.03 20.61 5.47
CA THR A 228 -0.08 22.05 5.74
C THR A 228 0.02 22.44 7.20
N GLU A 229 -0.34 21.56 8.14
CA GLU A 229 -0.47 21.93 9.56
C GLU A 229 0.74 21.50 10.38
N THR A 230 1.07 22.26 11.42
CA THR A 230 2.07 21.90 12.41
C THR A 230 1.45 21.10 13.53
N VAL A 231 2.26 20.20 14.13
CA VAL A 231 1.82 19.41 15.28
C VAL A 231 1.60 20.28 16.52
N VAL A 232 0.52 20.00 17.25
CA VAL A 232 0.19 20.69 18.51
C VAL A 232 1.05 20.15 19.66
N PRO A 233 1.67 21.02 20.49
CA PRO A 233 2.46 20.60 21.64
C PRO A 233 1.67 19.72 22.62
N LEU A 234 2.36 18.71 23.16
CA LEU A 234 1.83 17.86 24.23
C LEU A 234 2.32 18.39 25.57
N PRO A 235 1.43 18.89 26.45
CA PRO A 235 1.82 19.31 27.77
C PRO A 235 2.24 18.11 28.63
N GLY A 236 3.21 18.32 29.53
CA GLY A 236 3.61 17.32 30.53
C GLY A 236 4.70 16.34 30.07
N ILE A 237 5.29 16.52 28.88
CA ILE A 237 6.50 15.81 28.47
C ILE A 237 7.73 16.74 28.54
N PRO A 238 8.96 16.19 28.74
CA PRO A 238 10.20 16.97 28.65
C PRO A 238 10.35 17.65 27.28
N GLU A 239 10.93 18.86 27.30
CA GLU A 239 11.17 19.64 26.07
C GLU A 239 12.05 18.88 25.07
N GLU A 240 13.05 18.16 25.54
CA GLU A 240 13.95 17.37 24.70
C GLU A 240 13.20 16.26 23.96
N LEU A 241 12.25 15.59 24.62
CA LEU A 241 11.39 14.59 23.96
C LEU A 241 10.47 15.25 22.93
N TRP A 242 9.92 16.43 23.27
CA TRP A 242 9.10 17.20 22.34
C TRP A 242 9.88 17.60 21.08
N GLN A 243 11.11 18.07 21.24
CA GLN A 243 11.98 18.46 20.11
C GLN A 243 12.29 17.26 19.19
N LEU A 244 12.59 16.07 19.76
CA LEU A 244 12.77 14.85 18.95
C LEU A 244 11.53 14.54 18.12
N LEU A 245 10.34 14.64 18.74
CA LEU A 245 9.07 14.35 18.08
C LEU A 245 8.79 15.35 16.94
N VAL A 246 8.93 16.66 17.20
CA VAL A 246 8.74 17.72 16.20
C VAL A 246 9.70 17.58 15.03
N GLN A 247 10.98 17.26 15.31
CA GLN A 247 11.96 17.05 14.27
C GLN A 247 11.59 15.87 13.36
N CYS A 248 11.09 14.76 13.93
CA CYS A 248 10.64 13.60 13.14
C CYS A 248 9.36 13.89 12.35
N LEU A 249 8.48 14.78 12.83
CA LEU A 249 7.26 15.25 12.15
C LEU A 249 7.50 16.42 11.18
N ALA A 250 8.75 16.83 10.96
CA ALA A 250 9.09 17.87 9.99
C ALA A 250 8.55 17.54 8.60
N LYS A 251 7.98 18.55 7.92
CA LYS A 251 7.40 18.35 6.57
C LYS A 251 8.47 17.96 5.56
N ALA A 252 9.64 18.59 5.60
CA ALA A 252 10.77 18.26 4.74
C ALA A 252 11.43 16.94 5.19
N PRO A 253 11.49 15.89 4.35
CA PRO A 253 12.07 14.60 4.72
C PRO A 253 13.55 14.68 5.17
N ALA A 254 14.32 15.58 4.55
CA ALA A 254 15.74 15.76 4.86
C ALA A 254 16.02 16.38 6.25
N SER A 255 15.01 16.98 6.88
CA SER A 255 15.12 17.56 8.23
C SER A 255 14.85 16.56 9.34
N ARG A 256 14.34 15.36 9.00
CA ARG A 256 14.02 14.31 9.98
C ARG A 256 15.27 13.56 10.40
N LEU A 257 15.24 13.03 11.62
CA LEU A 257 16.29 12.15 12.14
C LEU A 257 16.37 10.84 11.32
N ARG A 258 17.53 10.20 11.36
CA ARG A 258 17.66 8.81 10.95
C ARG A 258 17.10 7.90 12.05
N ALA A 259 16.72 6.68 11.70
CA ALA A 259 16.16 5.73 12.66
C ALA A 259 17.11 5.46 13.84
N SER A 260 18.42 5.32 13.60
CA SER A 260 19.42 5.11 14.67
C SER A 260 19.60 6.33 15.58
N GLU A 261 19.51 7.54 15.03
CA GLU A 261 19.57 8.78 15.81
C GLU A 261 18.32 8.93 16.69
N LEU A 262 17.15 8.61 16.13
CA LEU A 262 15.88 8.59 16.86
C LEU A 262 15.91 7.56 18.01
N ALA A 263 16.35 6.32 17.73
CA ALA A 263 16.45 5.27 18.76
C ALA A 263 17.37 5.68 19.91
N ALA A 264 18.53 6.25 19.62
CA ALA A 264 19.46 6.74 20.61
C ALA A 264 18.86 7.88 21.45
N GLY A 265 18.31 8.91 20.78
CA GLY A 265 17.71 10.05 21.46
C GLY A 265 16.52 9.65 22.33
N LEU A 266 15.66 8.73 21.90
CA LEU A 266 14.56 8.21 22.69
C LEU A 266 15.06 7.47 23.94
N ARG A 267 16.12 6.66 23.84
CA ARG A 267 16.69 5.97 24.99
C ARG A 267 17.32 6.91 26.00
N GLU A 268 17.92 8.00 25.55
CA GLU A 268 18.46 9.05 26.42
C GLU A 268 17.35 9.72 27.25
N GLN A 269 16.10 9.75 26.75
CA GLN A 269 14.98 10.33 27.47
C GLN A 269 14.38 9.40 28.55
N LEU A 270 14.53 8.08 28.45
CA LEU A 270 13.86 7.13 29.36
C LEU A 270 14.06 7.42 30.85
N PRO A 271 15.26 7.78 31.36
CA PRO A 271 15.42 8.10 32.77
C PRO A 271 14.61 9.32 33.23
N HIS A 272 14.36 10.27 32.32
CA HIS A 272 13.59 11.49 32.63
C HIS A 272 12.08 11.26 32.59
N LEU A 273 11.63 10.12 32.04
CA LEU A 273 10.22 9.77 31.90
C LEU A 273 9.73 8.83 32.99
N ALA A 274 10.64 8.30 33.82
CA ALA A 274 10.31 7.35 34.87
C ALA A 274 9.27 7.93 35.86
N GLY A 275 8.16 7.19 36.00
CA GLY A 275 7.09 7.56 36.93
C GLY A 275 6.16 8.68 36.43
N ILE A 276 6.31 9.22 35.23
CA ILE A 276 5.35 10.14 34.63
C ILE A 276 4.07 9.35 34.26
N PRO A 277 2.90 9.74 34.79
CA PRO A 277 1.64 9.06 34.45
C PRO A 277 1.25 9.34 32.98
N PRO A 278 0.30 8.57 32.42
CA PRO A 278 -0.29 8.89 31.12
C PRO A 278 -0.77 10.35 31.10
N LEU A 279 -0.50 11.04 29.98
CA LEU A 279 -0.80 12.47 29.87
C LEU A 279 -2.31 12.71 29.93
N ASP A 280 -2.72 13.79 30.56
CA ASP A 280 -4.10 14.25 30.53
C ASP A 280 -4.24 15.32 29.45
N VAL A 281 -4.57 14.86 28.24
CA VAL A 281 -4.69 15.71 27.05
C VAL A 281 -6.06 15.50 26.46
N ASP A 282 -6.80 16.58 26.27
CA ASP A 282 -8.10 16.55 25.59
C ASP A 282 -7.92 16.40 24.07
N GLU A 283 -8.72 15.54 23.47
CA GLU A 283 -8.79 15.45 22.02
C GLU A 283 -9.33 16.77 21.46
N PRO A 284 -8.67 17.40 20.48
CA PRO A 284 -9.17 18.62 19.87
C PRO A 284 -10.58 18.40 19.31
N ASP A 285 -11.51 19.33 19.60
CA ASP A 285 -12.84 19.32 19.02
C ASP A 285 -12.70 19.23 17.48
N THR A 286 -13.17 18.13 16.92
CA THR A 286 -13.24 18.01 15.47
C THR A 286 -14.27 19.03 14.99
N GLU A 287 -13.84 20.08 14.29
CA GLU A 287 -14.80 21.03 13.68
C GLU A 287 -15.88 20.21 12.94
N PRO A 288 -17.17 20.43 13.22
CA PRO A 288 -18.22 19.74 12.50
C PRO A 288 -18.02 19.99 11.01
N GLU A 289 -18.02 18.91 10.22
CA GLU A 289 -17.97 19.04 8.76
C GLU A 289 -18.96 20.13 8.32
N PRO A 290 -18.55 21.08 7.46
CA PRO A 290 -19.48 22.02 6.87
C PRO A 290 -20.60 21.18 6.23
N GLN A 291 -21.77 21.25 6.78
CA GLN A 291 -22.93 20.52 6.28
C GLN A 291 -23.05 20.84 4.79
N PRO A 292 -23.33 19.87 3.92
CA PRO A 292 -23.61 20.16 2.53
C PRO A 292 -24.67 21.26 2.51
N TYR A 293 -24.35 22.37 1.85
CA TYR A 293 -25.30 23.45 1.71
C TYR A 293 -26.59 22.86 1.15
N ASP A 294 -27.64 22.86 1.96
CA ASP A 294 -28.96 22.40 1.54
C ASP A 294 -29.47 23.45 0.53
N GLU A 295 -29.27 23.19 -0.75
CA GLU A 295 -29.75 24.06 -1.84
C GLU A 295 -31.24 24.30 -1.79
N GLN A 296 -31.97 23.55 -0.94
CA GLN A 296 -33.43 23.69 -0.78
C GLN A 296 -33.86 24.81 0.17
N GLN A 297 -32.94 25.42 0.93
CA GLN A 297 -33.27 26.52 1.85
C GLN A 297 -32.93 27.92 1.33
N TYR A 298 -32.37 28.06 0.14
CA TYR A 298 -32.17 29.37 -0.48
C TYR A 298 -33.47 29.87 -1.09
N THR A 299 -34.32 30.53 -0.31
CA THR A 299 -35.36 31.39 -0.83
C THR A 299 -34.75 32.76 -1.15
N PRO A 300 -34.64 33.14 -2.44
CA PRO A 300 -34.12 34.45 -2.80
C PRO A 300 -34.96 35.57 -2.16
N ASN A 301 -34.31 36.43 -1.38
CA ASN A 301 -34.93 37.64 -0.87
C ASN A 301 -35.26 38.55 -2.06
N PRO A 302 -36.53 38.91 -2.34
CA PRO A 302 -36.92 39.72 -3.50
C PRO A 302 -36.36 41.15 -3.48
N ASP A 303 -35.85 41.64 -2.33
CA ASP A 303 -35.37 43.02 -2.16
C ASP A 303 -33.82 43.13 -2.21
N GLU A 304 -33.10 42.07 -2.46
CA GLU A 304 -31.64 42.15 -2.58
C GLU A 304 -31.24 42.64 -3.98
N PRO A 305 -30.40 43.72 -4.09
CA PRO A 305 -30.02 44.24 -5.38
C PRO A 305 -29.20 43.19 -6.13
N ARG A 306 -29.78 42.67 -7.22
CA ARG A 306 -29.15 41.66 -8.09
C ARG A 306 -27.79 42.17 -8.51
N ARG A 307 -26.72 41.63 -7.88
CA ARG A 307 -25.39 41.72 -8.43
C ARG A 307 -25.48 41.16 -9.84
N ARG A 308 -25.16 41.96 -10.85
CA ARG A 308 -25.12 41.51 -12.25
C ARG A 308 -24.26 40.26 -12.28
N GLY A 309 -24.89 39.12 -12.50
CA GLY A 309 -24.22 37.84 -12.59
C GLY A 309 -23.15 37.89 -13.66
N ALA A 310 -22.04 37.22 -13.42
CA ALA A 310 -21.02 37.01 -14.44
C ALA A 310 -21.70 36.47 -15.71
N VAL A 311 -21.53 37.17 -16.83
CA VAL A 311 -22.03 36.71 -18.13
C VAL A 311 -21.27 35.43 -18.46
N PRO A 312 -21.94 34.29 -18.75
CA PRO A 312 -21.23 33.08 -19.14
C PRO A 312 -20.42 33.36 -20.39
N LEU A 313 -19.12 33.09 -20.35
CA LEU A 313 -18.18 33.30 -21.46
C LEU A 313 -18.47 32.36 -22.67
N VAL A 314 -19.44 31.47 -22.55
CA VAL A 314 -19.85 30.55 -23.63
C VAL A 314 -21.36 30.57 -23.75
N PRO A 315 -21.95 31.10 -24.82
CA PRO A 315 -23.39 31.05 -25.06
C PRO A 315 -23.85 29.59 -25.21
N GLY A 316 -24.84 29.16 -24.41
CA GLY A 316 -25.47 27.85 -24.52
C GLY A 316 -24.97 26.76 -23.56
N ALA A 317 -24.18 27.10 -22.54
CA ALA A 317 -23.87 26.16 -21.47
C ALA A 317 -25.04 26.04 -20.50
N SER A 318 -25.59 24.85 -20.38
CA SER A 318 -26.60 24.50 -19.37
C SER A 318 -25.98 24.50 -17.99
N PRO A 319 -26.66 24.94 -16.90
CA PRO A 319 -26.10 25.01 -15.56
C PRO A 319 -25.70 23.62 -14.97
N ASP A 320 -26.16 22.54 -15.56
CA ASP A 320 -25.92 21.16 -15.07
C ASP A 320 -24.73 20.44 -15.73
N SER A 321 -23.90 21.13 -16.52
CA SER A 321 -22.71 20.47 -17.06
C SER A 321 -21.57 20.50 -16.04
N ASN A 322 -21.40 19.42 -15.33
CA ASN A 322 -20.21 19.08 -14.51
C ASN A 322 -18.98 18.94 -15.44
N ARG A 323 -18.54 20.08 -16.01
CA ARG A 323 -17.29 20.16 -16.77
C ARG A 323 -16.27 20.80 -15.88
N ASP A 324 -15.32 19.97 -15.47
CA ASP A 324 -14.06 20.41 -14.91
C ASP A 324 -13.45 21.50 -15.80
N THR A 325 -13.49 22.74 -15.35
CA THR A 325 -12.80 23.87 -15.97
C THR A 325 -11.32 23.75 -15.61
N HIS A 326 -10.62 22.82 -16.23
CA HIS A 326 -9.17 22.85 -16.24
C HIS A 326 -8.72 23.91 -17.25
N THR A 327 -8.25 25.03 -16.75
CA THR A 327 -7.46 25.99 -17.53
C THR A 327 -6.13 25.31 -17.85
N SER A 328 -6.05 24.59 -18.98
CA SER A 328 -4.78 24.12 -19.49
C SER A 328 -4.03 25.29 -20.08
N MET A 329 -3.06 25.83 -19.35
CA MET A 329 -2.04 26.71 -19.95
C MET A 329 -1.18 25.85 -20.89
N ARG A 330 -1.46 25.91 -22.17
CA ARG A 330 -0.57 25.38 -23.20
C ARG A 330 0.48 26.46 -23.46
N VAL A 331 1.72 26.19 -23.12
CA VAL A 331 2.87 27.00 -23.58
C VAL A 331 3.05 26.69 -25.07
N PRO A 332 2.93 27.68 -25.99
CA PRO A 332 3.16 27.45 -27.40
C PRO A 332 4.60 27.06 -27.67
N ALA A 333 4.82 26.14 -28.61
CA ALA A 333 6.17 25.77 -29.01
C ALA A 333 6.90 26.96 -29.74
N PRO A 334 8.24 27.02 -29.68
CA PRO A 334 8.99 28.13 -30.25
C PRO A 334 8.76 28.39 -31.74
N ASP A 335 8.36 27.40 -32.51
CA ASP A 335 7.99 27.45 -33.92
C ASP A 335 6.59 28.04 -34.17
N GLU A 336 5.70 28.03 -33.19
CA GLU A 336 4.38 28.67 -33.26
C GLU A 336 4.48 30.21 -33.03
N LEU A 337 5.58 30.71 -32.45
CA LEU A 337 5.86 32.11 -32.17
C LEU A 337 6.55 32.87 -33.33
N SER A 338 7.08 32.15 -34.32
CA SER A 338 7.81 32.71 -35.44
C SER A 338 6.98 32.94 -36.72
N GLY A 339 5.70 32.61 -36.71
CA GLY A 339 4.77 32.81 -37.84
C GLY A 339 4.22 34.23 -37.88
N GLY A 340 4.53 34.99 -38.93
CA GLY A 340 4.03 36.33 -39.19
C GLY A 340 2.49 36.43 -39.31
N PRO A 341 1.90 37.60 -39.65
CA PRO A 341 0.53 38.01 -39.35
C PRO A 341 -0.54 37.34 -40.25
N ARG A 342 -0.66 36.02 -40.17
CA ARG A 342 -1.77 35.25 -40.76
C ARG A 342 -2.38 34.36 -39.71
N GLY A 343 -3.09 34.94 -38.76
CA GLY A 343 -3.98 34.27 -37.89
C GLY A 343 -5.16 33.67 -38.67
N THR A 344 -5.12 32.40 -39.01
CA THR A 344 -6.30 31.68 -39.50
C THR A 344 -7.08 31.17 -38.31
N ALA A 345 -8.00 32.00 -37.82
CA ALA A 345 -9.11 31.50 -37.02
C ALA A 345 -9.90 30.53 -37.88
N ARG A 346 -9.75 29.22 -37.69
CA ARG A 346 -10.61 28.23 -38.33
C ARG A 346 -12.02 28.39 -37.79
N ALA A 347 -12.98 28.63 -38.67
CA ALA A 347 -14.40 28.69 -38.36
C ALA A 347 -14.86 27.39 -37.65
N PRO A 348 -15.79 27.48 -36.69
CA PRO A 348 -16.36 26.32 -36.02
C PRO A 348 -17.10 25.44 -37.04
N ARG A 349 -16.76 24.15 -37.09
CA ARG A 349 -17.49 23.18 -37.91
C ARG A 349 -18.81 22.81 -37.25
N ALA A 350 -19.84 22.60 -38.08
CA ALA A 350 -21.17 22.17 -37.67
C ALA A 350 -21.15 20.87 -36.87
N PRO A 351 -22.06 20.67 -35.90
CA PRO A 351 -22.15 19.46 -35.10
C PRO A 351 -22.50 18.25 -35.98
N GLY A 352 -21.71 17.18 -35.92
CA GLY A 352 -22.03 15.90 -36.58
C GLY A 352 -20.99 15.34 -37.53
N GLN A 353 -19.93 16.06 -37.91
CA GLN A 353 -18.87 15.49 -38.77
C GLN A 353 -17.79 14.77 -37.93
N PRO A 354 -17.49 13.48 -38.23
CA PRO A 354 -16.45 12.74 -37.53
C PRO A 354 -15.06 13.28 -37.83
N ARG A 355 -14.24 13.46 -36.81
CA ARG A 355 -12.84 13.86 -36.93
C ARG A 355 -12.01 12.72 -37.50
N PRO A 356 -11.14 12.94 -38.52
CA PRO A 356 -10.18 11.92 -38.92
C PRO A 356 -9.25 11.60 -37.78
N GLY A 357 -9.23 10.34 -37.31
CA GLY A 357 -8.36 9.89 -36.22
C GLY A 357 -9.04 9.71 -34.88
N SER A 358 -10.39 9.72 -34.77
CA SER A 358 -11.09 9.42 -33.53
C SER A 358 -10.83 7.97 -33.08
N ALA A 359 -10.75 7.76 -31.77
CA ALA A 359 -10.49 6.45 -31.14
C ALA A 359 -11.49 5.35 -31.58
N ARG A 360 -12.68 5.73 -32.05
CA ARG A 360 -13.72 4.83 -32.54
C ARG A 360 -13.32 4.09 -33.83
N ASN A 361 -12.54 4.73 -34.73
CA ASN A 361 -12.05 4.07 -35.96
C ASN A 361 -10.87 3.14 -35.68
N LYS A 362 -10.07 3.41 -34.66
CA LYS A 362 -8.98 2.51 -34.22
C LYS A 362 -9.51 1.22 -33.59
N SER A 363 -10.56 1.30 -32.77
CA SER A 363 -11.15 0.11 -32.14
C SER A 363 -11.86 -0.80 -33.13
N ALA A 364 -12.51 -0.28 -34.18
CA ALA A 364 -13.12 -1.07 -35.22
C ALA A 364 -12.08 -1.80 -36.12
N ALA A 365 -10.95 -1.17 -36.40
CA ALA A 365 -9.86 -1.78 -37.17
C ALA A 365 -9.15 -2.88 -36.37
N ILE A 366 -8.94 -2.68 -35.04
CA ILE A 366 -8.34 -3.69 -34.18
C ILE A 366 -9.27 -4.90 -34.00
N ARG A 367 -10.59 -4.68 -33.90
CA ARG A 367 -11.57 -5.76 -33.77
C ARG A 367 -11.64 -6.61 -35.05
N LYS A 368 -11.62 -6.00 -36.25
CA LYS A 368 -11.56 -6.75 -37.54
C LYS A 368 -10.26 -7.55 -37.64
N ARG A 369 -9.11 -6.99 -37.26
CA ARG A 369 -7.81 -7.68 -37.31
C ARG A 369 -7.71 -8.87 -36.34
N ARG A 370 -8.36 -8.81 -35.19
CA ARG A 370 -8.42 -9.91 -34.21
C ARG A 370 -9.34 -11.04 -34.70
N ILE A 371 -10.44 -10.73 -35.37
CA ILE A 371 -11.36 -11.75 -35.95
C ILE A 371 -10.69 -12.50 -37.12
N THR A 372 -9.93 -11.80 -37.97
CA THR A 372 -9.19 -12.45 -39.07
C THR A 372 -8.03 -13.31 -38.59
N LEU A 373 -7.29 -12.90 -37.58
CA LEU A 373 -6.22 -13.70 -36.96
C LEU A 373 -6.77 -14.94 -36.24
N GLY A 374 -7.91 -14.84 -35.56
CA GLY A 374 -8.58 -15.97 -34.91
C GLY A 374 -9.07 -17.02 -35.96
N ALA A 375 -9.65 -16.58 -37.08
CA ALA A 375 -10.11 -17.46 -38.12
C ALA A 375 -8.95 -18.22 -38.81
N VAL A 376 -7.81 -17.56 -39.03
CA VAL A 376 -6.61 -18.20 -39.63
C VAL A 376 -6.01 -19.23 -38.65
N ALA A 377 -6.00 -18.98 -37.35
CA ALA A 377 -5.51 -19.93 -36.33
C ALA A 377 -6.38 -21.20 -36.27
N ILE A 378 -7.70 -21.08 -36.37
CA ILE A 378 -8.62 -22.21 -36.34
C ILE A 378 -8.44 -23.08 -37.59
N VAL A 379 -8.25 -22.48 -38.78
CA VAL A 379 -8.00 -23.23 -40.04
C VAL A 379 -6.67 -23.96 -40.00
N LEU A 380 -5.62 -23.37 -39.43
CA LEU A 380 -4.31 -24.01 -39.27
C LEU A 380 -4.36 -25.19 -38.30
N CYS A 381 -5.06 -25.06 -37.17
CA CYS A 381 -5.23 -26.17 -36.23
C CYS A 381 -6.03 -27.33 -36.80
N ALA A 382 -7.07 -27.06 -37.63
CA ALA A 382 -7.83 -28.09 -38.31
C ALA A 382 -6.99 -28.85 -39.37
N ALA A 383 -6.13 -28.13 -40.11
CA ALA A 383 -5.24 -28.73 -41.08
C ALA A 383 -4.18 -29.66 -40.45
N VAL A 384 -3.62 -29.27 -39.30
CA VAL A 384 -2.66 -30.09 -38.57
C VAL A 384 -3.35 -31.33 -37.94
N GLY A 385 -4.58 -31.17 -37.43
CA GLY A 385 -5.36 -32.27 -36.85
C GLY A 385 -5.70 -33.36 -37.92
N VAL A 386 -6.11 -32.96 -39.13
CA VAL A 386 -6.44 -33.89 -40.21
C VAL A 386 -5.18 -34.56 -40.77
N GLY A 387 -4.08 -33.79 -40.93
CA GLY A 387 -2.80 -34.35 -41.39
C GLY A 387 -2.19 -35.35 -40.40
N GLY A 388 -2.29 -35.08 -39.09
CA GLY A 388 -1.84 -36.00 -38.03
C GLY A 388 -2.66 -37.30 -37.97
N TRP A 389 -4.00 -37.20 -38.17
CA TRP A 389 -4.87 -38.39 -38.20
C TRP A 389 -4.62 -39.27 -39.40
N LEU A 390 -4.37 -38.74 -40.60
CA LEU A 390 -4.01 -39.49 -41.83
C LEU A 390 -2.63 -40.15 -41.72
N ALA A 391 -1.67 -39.55 -41.02
CA ALA A 391 -0.34 -40.15 -40.80
C ALA A 391 -0.34 -41.30 -39.81
N LEU A 392 -1.26 -41.28 -38.81
CA LEU A 392 -1.41 -42.34 -37.83
C LEU A 392 -2.27 -43.53 -38.28
N SER A 393 -3.12 -43.35 -39.31
CA SER A 393 -4.00 -44.40 -39.85
C SER A 393 -3.35 -45.25 -40.93
N GLY A 394 -2.11 -44.93 -41.35
CA GLY A 394 -1.44 -45.61 -42.48
C GLY A 394 -0.46 -46.71 -42.11
N ASN A 395 -0.33 -47.12 -40.86
CA ASN A 395 0.77 -48.00 -40.41
C ASN A 395 0.33 -49.33 -39.79
N ASP A 396 -0.87 -49.82 -40.06
CA ASP A 396 -1.32 -51.16 -39.64
C ASP A 396 -1.56 -52.06 -40.83
N ALA A 397 -0.48 -52.54 -41.46
CA ALA A 397 -0.49 -53.74 -42.28
C ALA A 397 0.93 -54.36 -42.27
N ASP A 398 0.97 -55.64 -41.89
CA ASP A 398 2.07 -56.61 -41.94
C ASP A 398 2.98 -56.74 -40.69
N ALA A 399 2.65 -57.73 -39.90
CA ALA A 399 3.62 -58.73 -39.40
C ALA A 399 2.89 -59.90 -38.73
N THR A 400 2.89 -61.00 -39.39
CA THR A 400 2.53 -62.35 -38.92
C THR A 400 3.50 -62.91 -37.89
N PRO A 401 3.09 -63.86 -37.01
CA PRO A 401 3.91 -64.36 -35.93
C PRO A 401 4.78 -65.55 -36.36
N GLN A 402 6.00 -65.62 -35.84
CA GLN A 402 6.79 -66.87 -35.79
C GLN A 402 7.21 -67.22 -34.36
N ASP A 403 6.88 -68.43 -34.08
CA ASP A 403 7.01 -69.27 -32.90
C ASP A 403 8.47 -69.79 -32.68
N SER A 404 8.73 -70.26 -31.51
CA SER A 404 9.82 -71.12 -31.04
C SER A 404 10.87 -70.36 -30.15
N GLY A 405 11.13 -70.78 -28.93
CA GLY A 405 11.18 -72.01 -28.24
C GLY A 405 12.26 -71.95 -27.21
N SER A 406 11.90 -72.32 -25.97
CA SER A 406 12.72 -73.05 -25.01
C SER A 406 14.17 -72.62 -24.65
N SER A 407 14.42 -72.25 -23.38
CA SER A 407 15.20 -73.08 -22.44
C SER A 407 15.76 -72.23 -21.30
N ALA A 408 15.37 -72.50 -20.09
CA ALA A 408 16.21 -72.32 -18.90
C ALA A 408 17.18 -73.50 -18.80
N PRO A 409 18.32 -73.46 -18.03
CA PRO A 409 18.25 -73.49 -16.59
C PRO A 409 19.41 -72.83 -15.80
N ALA A 410 19.11 -72.54 -14.51
CA ALA A 410 19.82 -72.82 -13.24
C ALA A 410 21.29 -72.47 -13.01
N VAL A 411 21.43 -71.65 -11.98
CA VAL A 411 22.27 -71.65 -10.75
C VAL A 411 23.51 -72.59 -10.67
N PRO A 412 24.65 -72.24 -10.04
CA PRO A 412 24.64 -72.01 -8.59
C PRO A 412 25.01 -70.57 -8.13
#